data_568e7c396a721fdbf641fa27a2005f00
#
_entry.id   568e7c396a721fdbf641fa27a2005f00
#
_cell.length_a   1.000
_cell.length_b   1.000
_cell.length_c   1.000
_cell.angle_alpha   90.00
_cell.angle_beta   90.00
_cell.angle_gamma   90.00
#
_symmetry.space_group_name_H-M   'P 1'
#
loop_
_entity.id
_entity.type
_entity.pdbx_description
1 polymer ?
#
loop_
_entity_poly.entity_id
_entity_poly.type
_entity_poly.pdbx_seq_one_letter_code
_entity_poly.pdbx_strand_id
1 'polypeptide(L)'
;MVGGIVEVLRMAKPKKSKVKKPAAPKVSDAAQLFMSLVEQFDYRQGPNAAAQRLTNVTFFAGAGFSKSWDPNAPVGSQLFSLKTEVMEEVANIGVLSRMFGLDSLSRITPDQLRQIIYQMDMYERYPDVRSRYVDEQNIAMFRGALRAAIVDRYNELTQLNYFDPAASKFPLDNPTVEQLEIVGFFRNLLAKTDGSTGFAEGVRTHFVTTNYDYVIETILDNVLSPDDSHFLYSYRGFTPIQIVDGPNNTPVHEHWLTQHLLKINGGFEILRRGSDYILDYSQRAPSSIIGDPPIVMLASREQDYSDPYFRTIFPKVVRLMRESMVLVIVGYSLPEDDALLRFFIRQFAEEPEDGFGKYIFYIDINENSQKRKTLEAVFPSMVTLDQPTVITYQGSFSAFAKECISLSPAVPDPF
;
A
#
# COMPACT_ATOMS: atom_id res chain seq x y z
N MET A 1 84.46 -40.09 9.85
CA MET A 1 83.52 -40.92 10.50
C MET A 1 82.41 -40.01 11.06
N VAL A 2 81.49 -39.71 10.28
CA VAL A 2 80.33 -38.91 10.68
C VAL A 2 79.09 -39.52 10.04
N GLY A 3 78.25 -40.12 10.86
CA GLY A 3 76.94 -40.68 10.45
C GLY A 3 75.85 -39.62 10.60
N GLY A 4 75.27 -39.15 9.50
CA GLY A 4 74.16 -38.21 9.51
C GLY A 4 72.82 -38.98 9.55
N ILE A 5 72.00 -38.68 10.54
CA ILE A 5 70.61 -39.15 10.70
C ILE A 5 69.73 -38.32 9.80
N VAL A 6 69.08 -38.95 8.84
CA VAL A 6 68.03 -38.32 7.99
C VAL A 6 66.68 -38.53 8.68
N GLU A 7 66.13 -37.44 9.23
CA GLU A 7 64.81 -37.43 9.86
C GLU A 7 63.74 -37.16 8.78
N VAL A 8 62.86 -38.16 8.54
CA VAL A 8 61.81 -38.09 7.55
C VAL A 8 60.60 -37.41 8.17
N LEU A 9 60.40 -36.13 7.85
CA LEU A 9 59.19 -35.36 8.17
C LEU A 9 58.00 -35.92 7.40
N ARG A 10 57.14 -36.67 8.07
CA ARG A 10 55.81 -37.03 7.56
C ARG A 10 54.90 -35.79 7.65
N MET A 11 54.65 -35.13 6.54
CA MET A 11 53.61 -34.10 6.42
C MET A 11 52.23 -34.73 6.60
N ALA A 12 51.51 -34.34 7.67
CA ALA A 12 50.12 -34.70 7.90
C ALA A 12 49.25 -34.01 6.85
N LYS A 13 48.44 -34.79 6.12
CA LYS A 13 47.45 -34.27 5.16
C LYS A 13 46.39 -33.44 5.92
N PRO A 14 46.05 -32.23 5.44
CA PRO A 14 45.00 -31.42 6.09
C PRO A 14 43.65 -32.17 5.99
N LYS A 15 42.98 -32.38 7.13
CA LYS A 15 41.60 -32.82 7.18
C LYS A 15 40.71 -31.82 6.49
N LYS A 16 40.09 -32.19 5.35
CA LYS A 16 39.02 -31.37 4.71
C LYS A 16 37.88 -31.29 5.69
N SER A 17 37.68 -30.11 6.30
CA SER A 17 36.48 -29.80 7.04
C SER A 17 35.31 -29.83 6.06
N LYS A 18 34.34 -30.72 6.28
CA LYS A 18 33.08 -30.70 5.55
C LYS A 18 32.34 -29.42 6.02
N VAL A 19 32.40 -28.35 5.22
CA VAL A 19 31.52 -27.21 5.39
C VAL A 19 30.11 -27.76 5.21
N LYS A 20 29.34 -27.84 6.31
CA LYS A 20 27.90 -28.14 6.23
C LYS A 20 27.28 -27.04 5.37
N LYS A 21 26.69 -27.41 4.23
CA LYS A 21 25.79 -26.49 3.50
C LYS A 21 24.75 -26.00 4.51
N PRO A 22 24.50 -24.66 4.58
CA PRO A 22 23.42 -24.16 5.39
C PRO A 22 22.13 -24.89 4.99
N ALA A 23 21.37 -25.35 5.97
CA ALA A 23 20.06 -25.94 5.72
C ALA A 23 19.21 -24.91 4.98
N ALA A 24 18.47 -25.33 3.94
CA ALA A 24 17.52 -24.45 3.27
C ALA A 24 16.59 -23.79 4.31
N PRO A 25 16.32 -22.50 4.20
CA PRO A 25 15.42 -21.82 5.13
C PRO A 25 14.07 -22.56 5.14
N LYS A 26 13.57 -22.84 6.34
CA LYS A 26 12.28 -23.52 6.50
C LYS A 26 11.18 -22.52 6.10
N VAL A 27 10.42 -22.86 5.06
CA VAL A 27 9.28 -22.05 4.62
C VAL A 27 8.18 -22.08 5.68
N SER A 28 7.53 -20.94 5.93
CA SER A 28 6.46 -20.83 6.92
C SER A 28 5.17 -21.54 6.49
N ASP A 29 4.39 -21.98 7.46
CA ASP A 29 3.06 -22.56 7.21
C ASP A 29 2.12 -21.53 6.56
N ALA A 30 2.32 -20.23 6.84
CA ALA A 30 1.56 -19.13 6.22
C ALA A 30 1.78 -19.03 4.72
N ALA A 31 3.03 -19.07 4.25
CA ALA A 31 3.34 -19.01 2.82
C ALA A 31 2.84 -20.28 2.11
N GLN A 32 3.01 -21.45 2.73
CA GLN A 32 2.52 -22.72 2.17
C GLN A 32 1.01 -22.70 1.98
N LEU A 33 0.26 -22.26 3.01
CA LEU A 33 -1.19 -22.19 2.94
C LEU A 33 -1.67 -21.16 1.92
N PHE A 34 -1.03 -19.97 1.86
CA PHE A 34 -1.37 -18.96 0.88
C PHE A 34 -1.23 -19.50 -0.55
N MET A 35 -0.09 -20.09 -0.87
CA MET A 35 0.15 -20.63 -2.21
C MET A 35 -0.80 -21.80 -2.54
N SER A 36 -1.08 -22.67 -1.58
CA SER A 36 -2.04 -23.76 -1.74
C SER A 36 -3.47 -23.24 -2.02
N LEU A 37 -3.90 -22.17 -1.33
CA LEU A 37 -5.20 -21.53 -1.60
C LEU A 37 -5.24 -20.89 -2.98
N VAL A 38 -4.19 -20.16 -3.39
CA VAL A 38 -4.09 -19.57 -4.73
C VAL A 38 -4.18 -20.63 -5.81
N GLU A 39 -3.50 -21.78 -5.63
CA GLU A 39 -3.56 -22.90 -6.56
C GLU A 39 -4.97 -23.54 -6.62
N GLN A 40 -5.64 -23.67 -5.49
CA GLN A 40 -7.01 -24.20 -5.44
C GLN A 40 -8.02 -23.27 -6.11
N PHE A 41 -7.82 -21.97 -6.01
CA PHE A 41 -8.69 -20.95 -6.58
C PHE A 41 -8.39 -20.65 -8.05
N ASP A 42 -7.26 -21.12 -8.56
CA ASP A 42 -6.95 -21.03 -9.98
C ASP A 42 -7.82 -22.04 -10.77
N TYR A 43 -8.98 -21.57 -11.24
CA TYR A 43 -9.99 -22.39 -11.89
C TYR A 43 -9.52 -23.06 -13.20
N ARG A 44 -8.44 -22.57 -13.80
CA ARG A 44 -7.87 -23.16 -15.03
C ARG A 44 -7.35 -24.58 -14.82
N GLN A 45 -7.06 -24.96 -13.60
CA GLN A 45 -6.53 -26.29 -13.23
C GLN A 45 -7.63 -27.27 -12.77
N GLY A 46 -8.86 -26.82 -12.60
CA GLY A 46 -9.94 -27.64 -12.06
C GLY A 46 -10.76 -28.38 -13.11
N PRO A 47 -11.33 -29.56 -12.78
CA PRO A 47 -12.15 -30.35 -13.72
C PRO A 47 -13.46 -29.65 -14.15
N ASN A 48 -13.87 -28.59 -13.47
CA ASN A 48 -15.07 -27.80 -13.73
C ASN A 48 -14.75 -26.32 -13.95
N ALA A 49 -13.69 -26.03 -14.66
CA ALA A 49 -13.17 -24.67 -14.85
C ALA A 49 -14.26 -23.64 -15.27
N ALA A 50 -15.19 -24.02 -16.15
CA ALA A 50 -16.23 -23.12 -16.63
C ALA A 50 -17.32 -22.77 -15.59
N ALA A 51 -17.44 -23.50 -14.48
CA ALA A 51 -18.47 -23.33 -13.46
C ALA A 51 -17.98 -22.60 -12.20
N GLN A 52 -16.67 -22.39 -12.06
CA GLN A 52 -16.10 -21.78 -10.86
C GLN A 52 -16.23 -20.26 -10.92
N ARG A 53 -16.60 -19.67 -9.78
CA ARG A 53 -16.61 -18.21 -9.63
C ARG A 53 -15.18 -17.70 -9.50
N LEU A 54 -14.91 -16.53 -10.11
CA LEU A 54 -13.67 -15.81 -9.91
C LEU A 54 -13.45 -15.51 -8.43
N THR A 55 -12.29 -15.87 -7.92
CA THR A 55 -11.95 -15.66 -6.51
C THR A 55 -11.19 -14.36 -6.35
N ASN A 56 -11.71 -13.47 -5.50
CA ASN A 56 -11.07 -12.21 -5.19
C ASN A 56 -10.09 -12.39 -4.02
N VAL A 57 -8.86 -11.99 -4.25
CA VAL A 57 -7.82 -11.81 -3.23
C VAL A 57 -7.59 -10.31 -3.07
N THR A 58 -7.88 -9.76 -1.91
CA THR A 58 -7.72 -8.32 -1.65
C THR A 58 -6.55 -8.09 -0.71
N PHE A 59 -5.59 -7.28 -1.16
CA PHE A 59 -4.51 -6.78 -0.33
C PHE A 59 -4.93 -5.46 0.32
N PHE A 60 -4.93 -5.43 1.65
CA PHE A 60 -5.12 -4.22 2.43
C PHE A 60 -3.73 -3.73 2.89
N ALA A 61 -3.19 -2.74 2.17
CA ALA A 61 -1.83 -2.27 2.35
C ALA A 61 -1.77 -0.99 3.21
N GLY A 62 -1.00 -1.03 4.29
CA GLY A 62 -0.64 0.15 5.08
C GLY A 62 0.81 0.58 4.86
N ALA A 63 1.28 1.52 5.67
CA ALA A 63 2.62 2.11 5.55
C ALA A 63 3.76 1.06 5.61
N GLY A 64 3.58 -0.04 6.32
CA GLY A 64 4.55 -1.14 6.35
C GLY A 64 4.71 -1.88 5.02
N PHE A 65 3.72 -1.79 4.11
CA PHE A 65 3.87 -2.30 2.75
C PHE A 65 4.91 -1.48 1.98
N SER A 66 4.77 -0.15 1.96
CA SER A 66 5.75 0.74 1.34
C SER A 66 7.13 0.63 2.01
N LYS A 67 7.16 0.43 3.33
CA LYS A 67 8.41 0.19 4.07
C LYS A 67 9.08 -1.15 3.73
N SER A 68 8.31 -2.15 3.30
CA SER A 68 8.87 -3.42 2.78
C SER A 68 9.47 -3.24 1.38
N TRP A 69 8.99 -2.25 0.63
CA TRP A 69 9.50 -1.87 -0.68
C TRP A 69 10.73 -0.97 -0.59
N ASP A 70 10.67 0.05 0.27
CA ASP A 70 11.77 0.97 0.58
C ASP A 70 11.89 1.14 2.11
N PRO A 71 12.99 0.71 2.72
CA PRO A 71 13.22 0.87 4.16
C PRO A 71 13.15 2.31 4.68
N ASN A 72 13.31 3.30 3.80
CA ASN A 72 13.20 4.71 4.15
C ASN A 72 11.76 5.24 4.08
N ALA A 73 10.82 4.48 3.48
CA ALA A 73 9.43 4.90 3.39
C ALA A 73 8.86 5.27 4.77
N PRO A 74 8.18 6.41 4.90
CA PRO A 74 7.68 6.89 6.17
C PRO A 74 6.54 6.03 6.71
N VAL A 75 6.53 5.82 8.02
CA VAL A 75 5.36 5.29 8.72
C VAL A 75 4.65 6.43 9.46
N GLY A 76 3.34 6.38 9.54
CA GLY A 76 2.41 7.26 10.24
C GLY A 76 2.99 8.58 10.78
N SER A 77 3.52 8.53 11.99
CA SER A 77 4.04 9.73 12.67
C SER A 77 5.24 10.40 11.98
N GLN A 78 6.02 9.67 11.20
CA GLN A 78 7.18 10.22 10.50
C GLN A 78 6.77 11.12 9.33
N LEU A 79 5.72 10.74 8.61
CA LEU A 79 5.18 11.52 7.49
C LEU A 79 4.59 12.85 7.95
N PHE A 80 3.96 12.86 9.10
CA PHE A 80 3.27 14.04 9.63
C PHE A 80 4.14 14.96 10.51
N SER A 81 5.46 14.77 10.53
CA SER A 81 6.42 15.70 11.12
C SER A 81 6.90 16.69 10.06
N LEU A 82 6.20 17.82 9.90
CA LEU A 82 6.34 18.74 8.78
C LEU A 82 7.29 19.90 9.10
N LYS A 83 8.08 20.35 8.11
CA LYS A 83 8.84 21.60 8.20
C LYS A 83 7.91 22.82 8.03
N THR A 84 8.18 23.88 8.77
CA THR A 84 7.40 25.12 8.68
C THR A 84 7.80 26.02 7.51
N GLU A 85 9.01 25.85 6.96
CA GLU A 85 9.54 26.64 5.84
C GLU A 85 8.62 26.61 4.60
N VAL A 86 8.08 25.44 4.25
CA VAL A 86 7.13 25.31 3.11
C VAL A 86 5.87 26.17 3.30
N MET A 87 5.51 26.46 4.56
CA MET A 87 4.34 27.24 4.92
C MET A 87 4.62 28.74 4.92
N GLU A 88 5.88 29.15 5.10
CA GLU A 88 6.28 30.57 5.08
C GLU A 88 6.30 31.15 3.66
N GLU A 89 6.51 30.31 2.64
CA GLU A 89 6.48 30.70 1.24
C GLU A 89 5.08 31.11 0.75
N VAL A 90 4.03 30.81 1.49
CA VAL A 90 2.66 31.15 1.14
C VAL A 90 2.27 32.49 1.77
N ALA A 91 2.37 33.55 0.97
CA ALA A 91 1.98 34.90 1.33
C ALA A 91 0.57 34.95 1.86
N ASN A 92 0.07 35.18 2.89
CA ASN A 92 -1.26 35.20 3.54
C ASN A 92 -1.52 34.11 4.58
N ILE A 93 -0.63 33.13 4.77
CA ILE A 93 -0.74 32.17 5.87
C ILE A 93 -0.27 32.78 7.20
N GLY A 94 0.41 33.91 7.21
CA GLY A 94 0.99 34.52 8.40
C GLY A 94 0.01 34.77 9.56
N VAL A 95 -1.29 34.91 9.28
CA VAL A 95 -2.30 35.00 10.34
C VAL A 95 -2.50 33.63 11.00
N LEU A 96 -2.67 32.59 10.21
CA LEU A 96 -2.86 31.22 10.71
C LEU A 96 -1.58 30.69 11.36
N SER A 97 -0.41 30.95 10.78
CA SER A 97 0.88 30.60 11.37
C SER A 97 1.04 31.21 12.77
N ARG A 98 0.72 32.49 12.92
CA ARG A 98 0.76 33.14 14.25
C ARG A 98 -0.29 32.60 15.22
N MET A 99 -1.52 32.33 14.73
CA MET A 99 -2.58 31.75 15.56
C MET A 99 -2.19 30.38 16.12
N PHE A 100 -1.46 29.58 15.36
CA PHE A 100 -0.99 28.26 15.76
C PHE A 100 0.42 28.27 16.37
N GLY A 101 1.04 29.45 16.50
CA GLY A 101 2.39 29.59 17.07
C GLY A 101 3.49 28.92 16.23
N LEU A 102 3.28 28.83 14.90
CA LEU A 102 4.21 28.13 13.99
C LEU A 102 5.47 28.94 13.72
N ASP A 103 5.40 30.27 13.82
CA ASP A 103 6.51 31.19 13.56
C ASP A 103 7.74 30.94 14.45
N SER A 104 7.54 30.24 15.57
CA SER A 104 8.60 29.88 16.52
C SER A 104 9.12 28.45 16.37
N LEU A 105 8.57 27.68 15.45
CA LEU A 105 8.87 26.26 15.26
C LEU A 105 9.60 26.03 13.96
N SER A 106 10.61 25.18 13.96
CA SER A 106 11.23 24.66 12.73
C SER A 106 10.47 23.46 12.16
N ARG A 107 9.69 22.76 12.98
CA ARG A 107 8.87 21.61 12.60
C ARG A 107 7.57 21.56 13.41
N ILE A 108 6.51 21.13 12.75
CA ILE A 108 5.22 20.78 13.36
C ILE A 108 5.27 19.30 13.75
N THR A 109 4.95 18.98 14.99
CA THR A 109 4.82 17.58 15.41
C THR A 109 3.50 16.96 14.93
N PRO A 110 3.38 15.62 14.83
CA PRO A 110 2.13 14.98 14.45
C PRO A 110 0.93 15.36 15.35
N ASP A 111 1.15 15.57 16.65
CA ASP A 111 0.08 15.95 17.59
C ASP A 111 -0.35 17.41 17.40
N GLN A 112 0.60 18.31 17.16
CA GLN A 112 0.30 19.69 16.80
C GLN A 112 -0.47 19.74 15.47
N LEU A 113 -0.04 18.96 14.47
CA LEU A 113 -0.74 18.88 13.19
C LEU A 113 -2.19 18.43 13.37
N ARG A 114 -2.44 17.35 14.13
CA ARG A 114 -3.81 16.87 14.40
C ARG A 114 -4.67 17.96 15.04
N GLN A 115 -4.10 18.73 15.96
CA GLN A 115 -4.83 19.82 16.62
C GLN A 115 -5.12 20.97 15.66
N ILE A 116 -4.17 21.35 14.82
CA ILE A 116 -4.34 22.39 13.78
C ILE A 116 -5.44 22.00 12.82
N ILE A 117 -5.38 20.77 12.28
CA ILE A 117 -6.40 20.29 11.34
C ILE A 117 -7.77 20.25 11.99
N TYR A 118 -7.88 19.72 13.21
CA TYR A 118 -9.14 19.72 13.95
C TYR A 118 -9.73 21.12 14.12
N GLN A 119 -8.90 22.11 14.46
CA GLN A 119 -9.37 23.48 14.62
C GLN A 119 -9.82 24.08 13.28
N MET A 120 -9.14 23.76 12.17
CA MET A 120 -9.56 24.18 10.85
C MET A 120 -10.89 23.52 10.44
N ASP A 121 -11.08 22.24 10.74
CA ASP A 121 -12.34 21.53 10.53
C ASP A 121 -13.48 22.20 11.32
N MET A 122 -13.22 22.66 12.53
CA MET A 122 -14.21 23.41 13.32
C MET A 122 -14.53 24.76 12.69
N TYR A 123 -13.55 25.49 12.17
CA TYR A 123 -13.80 26.76 11.49
C TYR A 123 -14.58 26.59 10.16
N GLU A 124 -14.42 25.49 9.46
CA GLU A 124 -15.22 25.19 8.26
C GLU A 124 -16.66 24.77 8.64
N ARG A 125 -16.79 23.92 9.65
CA ARG A 125 -18.09 23.41 10.11
C ARG A 125 -18.93 24.49 10.79
N TYR A 126 -18.29 25.41 11.49
CA TYR A 126 -18.93 26.49 12.26
C TYR A 126 -18.36 27.86 11.85
N PRO A 127 -18.78 28.43 10.72
CA PRO A 127 -18.27 29.73 10.24
C PRO A 127 -18.39 30.86 11.24
N ASP A 128 -19.43 30.88 12.06
CA ASP A 128 -19.71 31.92 13.04
C ASP A 128 -18.72 31.98 14.21
N VAL A 129 -17.96 30.89 14.46
CA VAL A 129 -16.92 30.87 15.49
C VAL A 129 -15.53 31.22 14.97
N ARG A 130 -15.41 31.51 13.66
CA ARG A 130 -14.13 31.92 13.07
C ARG A 130 -13.63 33.23 13.66
N SER A 131 -12.33 33.33 13.79
CA SER A 131 -11.71 34.63 14.02
C SER A 131 -12.00 35.54 12.81
N ARG A 132 -12.28 36.83 13.06
CA ARG A 132 -12.50 37.83 12.01
C ARG A 132 -11.36 37.98 10.98
N TYR A 133 -10.20 37.40 11.30
CA TYR A 133 -9.02 37.44 10.43
C TYR A 133 -8.84 36.15 9.61
N VAL A 134 -9.74 35.19 9.74
CA VAL A 134 -9.67 33.89 9.06
C VAL A 134 -10.89 33.72 8.15
N ASP A 135 -10.65 33.75 6.88
CA ASP A 135 -11.65 33.46 5.84
C ASP A 135 -11.48 32.07 5.22
N GLU A 136 -12.40 31.68 4.35
CA GLU A 136 -12.38 30.38 3.67
C GLU A 136 -11.17 30.21 2.76
N GLN A 137 -10.75 31.30 2.12
CA GLN A 137 -9.60 31.29 1.22
C GLN A 137 -8.30 31.01 2.01
N ASN A 138 -8.14 31.66 3.16
CA ASN A 138 -7.00 31.42 4.05
C ASN A 138 -6.95 29.96 4.53
N ILE A 139 -8.09 29.39 4.90
CA ILE A 139 -8.18 27.98 5.33
C ILE A 139 -7.81 27.05 4.16
N ALA A 140 -8.38 27.27 2.98
CA ALA A 140 -8.10 26.46 1.79
C ALA A 140 -6.60 26.49 1.40
N MET A 141 -6.00 27.69 1.37
CA MET A 141 -4.58 27.87 1.09
C MET A 141 -3.70 27.18 2.14
N PHE A 142 -4.05 27.28 3.41
CA PHE A 142 -3.30 26.65 4.48
C PHE A 142 -3.37 25.11 4.38
N ARG A 143 -4.54 24.56 4.07
CA ARG A 143 -4.68 23.11 3.80
C ARG A 143 -3.88 22.68 2.58
N GLY A 144 -3.83 23.49 1.54
CA GLY A 144 -2.97 23.29 0.36
C GLY A 144 -1.49 23.24 0.75
N ALA A 145 -1.05 24.20 1.58
CA ALA A 145 0.33 24.24 2.09
C ALA A 145 0.68 23.03 2.95
N LEU A 146 -0.25 22.57 3.80
CA LEU A 146 -0.04 21.33 4.58
C LEU A 146 0.13 20.11 3.66
N ARG A 147 -0.68 20.01 2.60
CA ARG A 147 -0.54 18.91 1.63
C ARG A 147 0.78 19.00 0.86
N ALA A 148 1.20 20.18 0.46
CA ALA A 148 2.52 20.41 -0.15
C ALA A 148 3.65 19.98 0.80
N ALA A 149 3.57 20.37 2.08
CA ALA A 149 4.55 19.97 3.09
C ALA A 149 4.58 18.47 3.35
N ILE A 150 3.45 17.76 3.21
CA ILE A 150 3.41 16.30 3.31
C ILE A 150 4.10 15.64 2.11
N VAL A 151 3.88 16.14 0.89
CA VAL A 151 4.56 15.64 -0.32
C VAL A 151 6.07 15.91 -0.21
N ASP A 152 6.47 17.12 0.21
CA ASP A 152 7.87 17.47 0.45
C ASP A 152 8.50 16.55 1.51
N ARG A 153 7.79 16.34 2.62
CA ARG A 153 8.26 15.42 3.68
C ARG A 153 8.43 14.00 3.19
N TYR A 154 7.54 13.50 2.34
CA TYR A 154 7.69 12.19 1.73
C TYR A 154 8.98 12.12 0.90
N ASN A 155 9.20 13.11 0.03
CA ASN A 155 10.40 13.20 -0.80
C ASN A 155 11.70 13.45 -0.01
N GLU A 156 11.61 14.05 1.19
CA GLU A 156 12.76 14.18 2.11
C GLU A 156 13.19 12.83 2.71
N LEU A 157 12.23 11.95 2.99
CA LEU A 157 12.49 10.64 3.61
C LEU A 157 12.84 9.56 2.58
N THR A 158 12.08 9.55 1.49
CA THR A 158 12.25 8.67 0.33
C THR A 158 11.73 9.40 -0.91
N GLN A 159 12.27 9.15 -2.06
CA GLN A 159 11.80 9.79 -3.29
C GLN A 159 10.55 9.10 -3.81
N LEU A 160 9.49 9.88 -4.14
CA LEU A 160 8.36 9.37 -4.91
C LEU A 160 8.84 8.86 -6.27
N ASN A 161 8.37 7.69 -6.65
CA ASN A 161 8.67 7.13 -7.95
C ASN A 161 7.69 7.71 -8.98
N TYR A 162 8.06 8.85 -9.58
CA TYR A 162 7.24 9.49 -10.60
C TYR A 162 7.23 8.68 -11.90
N PHE A 163 6.13 8.77 -12.64
CA PHE A 163 6.04 8.14 -13.95
C PHE A 163 7.02 8.80 -14.92
N ASP A 164 7.70 7.99 -15.73
CA ASP A 164 8.56 8.47 -16.80
C ASP A 164 7.79 8.47 -18.14
N PRO A 165 7.36 9.64 -18.66
CA PRO A 165 6.63 9.71 -19.92
C PRO A 165 7.44 9.22 -21.11
N ALA A 166 8.79 9.33 -21.07
CA ALA A 166 9.66 8.89 -22.17
C ALA A 166 9.74 7.36 -22.25
N ALA A 167 9.79 6.69 -21.08
CA ALA A 167 9.77 5.24 -20.99
C ALA A 167 8.35 4.66 -20.95
N SER A 168 7.33 5.52 -20.80
CA SER A 168 5.92 5.12 -20.61
C SER A 168 5.72 4.13 -19.47
N LYS A 169 6.45 4.30 -18.35
CA LYS A 169 6.36 3.42 -17.17
C LYS A 169 6.82 4.10 -15.90
N PHE A 170 6.49 3.48 -14.77
CA PHE A 170 7.17 3.78 -13.52
C PHE A 170 8.56 3.13 -13.52
N PRO A 171 9.66 3.92 -13.39
CA PRO A 171 11.01 3.37 -13.45
C PRO A 171 11.27 2.42 -12.28
N LEU A 172 12.00 1.35 -12.55
CA LEU A 172 12.50 0.41 -11.57
C LEU A 172 13.96 0.12 -11.89
N ASP A 173 14.79 1.17 -11.75
CA ASP A 173 16.21 1.10 -12.05
C ASP A 173 16.98 0.55 -10.84
N ASN A 174 17.85 -0.43 -11.08
CA ASN A 174 18.66 -1.07 -10.04
C ASN A 174 17.85 -1.52 -8.82
N PRO A 175 16.82 -2.36 -8.98
CA PRO A 175 15.95 -2.77 -7.89
C PRO A 175 16.71 -3.50 -6.79
N THR A 176 16.30 -3.29 -5.56
CA THR A 176 16.82 -4.05 -4.41
C THR A 176 16.33 -5.50 -4.45
N VAL A 177 16.94 -6.36 -3.65
CA VAL A 177 16.51 -7.76 -3.52
C VAL A 177 15.07 -7.84 -3.05
N GLU A 178 14.69 -7.01 -2.08
CA GLU A 178 13.33 -6.93 -1.54
C GLU A 178 12.31 -6.51 -2.60
N GLN A 179 12.66 -5.55 -3.45
CA GLN A 179 11.82 -5.11 -4.57
C GLN A 179 11.62 -6.22 -5.59
N LEU A 180 12.70 -6.94 -5.95
CA LEU A 180 12.61 -8.08 -6.86
C LEU A 180 11.75 -9.23 -6.29
N GLU A 181 11.85 -9.49 -4.98
CA GLU A 181 11.01 -10.48 -4.30
C GLU A 181 9.52 -10.08 -4.36
N ILE A 182 9.20 -8.82 -4.12
CA ILE A 182 7.81 -8.32 -4.19
C ILE A 182 7.28 -8.36 -5.63
N VAL A 183 8.06 -7.88 -6.60
CA VAL A 183 7.68 -7.93 -8.03
C VAL A 183 7.50 -9.38 -8.48
N GLY A 184 8.43 -10.28 -8.12
CA GLY A 184 8.34 -11.71 -8.43
C GLY A 184 7.09 -12.38 -7.85
N PHE A 185 6.73 -12.03 -6.61
CA PHE A 185 5.49 -12.51 -5.98
C PHE A 185 4.25 -12.11 -6.78
N PHE A 186 4.11 -10.82 -7.09
CA PHE A 186 2.95 -10.35 -7.84
C PHE A 186 2.96 -10.84 -9.29
N ARG A 187 4.13 -11.01 -9.91
CA ARG A 187 4.24 -11.65 -11.23
C ARG A 187 3.68 -13.06 -11.20
N ASN A 188 4.05 -13.87 -10.21
CA ASN A 188 3.51 -15.21 -10.07
C ASN A 188 2.00 -15.24 -9.82
N LEU A 189 1.48 -14.22 -9.13
CA LEU A 189 0.06 -14.13 -8.81
C LEU A 189 -0.78 -13.61 -9.98
N LEU A 190 -0.28 -12.61 -10.72
CA LEU A 190 -1.00 -11.86 -11.74
C LEU A 190 -0.73 -12.37 -13.17
N ALA A 191 0.52 -12.73 -13.46
CA ALA A 191 0.96 -13.09 -14.83
C ALA A 191 0.84 -14.58 -15.14
N LYS A 192 0.02 -15.34 -14.44
CA LYS A 192 -0.23 -16.77 -14.70
C LYS A 192 -0.97 -17.02 -16.01
N THR A 193 -0.76 -16.21 -17.03
CA THR A 193 -1.44 -16.32 -18.29
C THR A 193 -0.47 -16.73 -19.38
N ASP A 194 -0.95 -17.59 -20.23
CA ASP A 194 -0.37 -18.04 -21.49
C ASP A 194 -0.32 -16.95 -22.60
N GLY A 195 -0.29 -15.66 -22.20
CA GLY A 195 -0.29 -14.51 -23.10
C GLY A 195 -1.68 -14.04 -23.52
N SER A 196 -2.76 -14.67 -23.06
CA SER A 196 -4.10 -14.11 -23.13
C SER A 196 -4.32 -13.21 -21.91
N THR A 197 -5.07 -12.12 -22.06
CA THR A 197 -5.32 -11.13 -21.02
C THR A 197 -5.73 -11.78 -19.69
N GLY A 198 -4.83 -11.75 -18.70
CA GLY A 198 -4.97 -12.43 -17.41
C GLY A 198 -6.08 -11.96 -16.50
N PHE A 199 -6.87 -11.02 -16.96
CA PHE A 199 -7.99 -10.48 -16.21
C PHE A 199 -9.27 -11.31 -16.25
N ALA A 200 -9.42 -12.16 -17.26
CA ALA A 200 -10.61 -12.98 -17.43
C ALA A 200 -10.54 -14.31 -16.69
N GLU A 201 -9.35 -14.74 -16.29
CA GLU A 201 -9.08 -16.10 -15.86
C GLU A 201 -8.32 -16.15 -14.54
N GLY A 202 -8.80 -16.89 -13.56
CA GLY A 202 -8.11 -17.21 -12.32
C GLY A 202 -8.39 -16.26 -11.15
N VAL A 203 -7.38 -16.03 -10.33
CA VAL A 203 -7.48 -15.24 -9.11
C VAL A 203 -7.45 -13.75 -9.43
N ARG A 204 -8.47 -13.01 -9.01
CA ARG A 204 -8.46 -11.55 -9.09
C ARG A 204 -7.76 -10.97 -7.90
N THR A 205 -6.78 -10.14 -8.16
CA THR A 205 -6.02 -9.44 -7.13
C THR A 205 -6.42 -7.98 -7.08
N HIS A 206 -6.90 -7.54 -5.93
CA HIS A 206 -7.30 -6.16 -5.70
C HIS A 206 -6.45 -5.53 -4.60
N PHE A 207 -6.37 -4.22 -4.63
CA PHE A 207 -5.61 -3.43 -3.66
C PHE A 207 -6.51 -2.38 -3.02
N VAL A 208 -6.52 -2.35 -1.69
CA VAL A 208 -7.04 -1.26 -0.89
C VAL A 208 -5.88 -0.74 -0.06
N THR A 209 -5.61 0.56 -0.10
CA THR A 209 -4.44 1.10 0.60
C THR A 209 -4.74 2.40 1.33
N THR A 210 -4.10 2.58 2.46
CA THR A 210 -4.05 3.85 3.20
C THR A 210 -2.91 4.75 2.75
N ASN A 211 -2.00 4.24 1.90
CA ASN A 211 -0.79 4.94 1.46
C ASN A 211 -1.11 5.92 0.33
N TYR A 212 -0.38 7.04 0.31
CA TYR A 212 -0.52 8.08 -0.70
C TYR A 212 0.45 7.93 -1.87
N ASP A 213 1.47 7.08 -1.70
CA ASP A 213 2.59 6.89 -2.64
C ASP A 213 2.20 6.08 -3.88
N TYR A 214 3.20 5.83 -4.75
CA TYR A 214 3.04 5.13 -6.03
C TYR A 214 3.67 3.72 -6.02
N VAL A 215 3.88 3.14 -4.84
CA VAL A 215 4.55 1.83 -4.72
C VAL A 215 3.75 0.73 -5.40
N ILE A 216 2.43 0.70 -5.19
CA ILE A 216 1.56 -0.32 -5.80
C ILE A 216 1.53 -0.13 -7.31
N GLU A 217 1.40 1.10 -7.78
CA GLU A 217 1.46 1.44 -9.20
C GLU A 217 2.77 0.98 -9.83
N THR A 218 3.90 1.28 -9.19
CA THR A 218 5.23 0.84 -9.65
C THR A 218 5.31 -0.68 -9.77
N ILE A 219 4.82 -1.41 -8.76
CA ILE A 219 4.81 -2.87 -8.78
C ILE A 219 3.98 -3.37 -9.96
N LEU A 220 2.75 -2.89 -10.10
CA LEU A 220 1.82 -3.37 -11.10
C LEU A 220 2.31 -3.08 -12.52
N ASP A 221 2.89 -1.90 -12.75
CA ASP A 221 3.44 -1.49 -14.03
C ASP A 221 4.67 -2.31 -14.46
N ASN A 222 5.42 -2.85 -13.49
CA ASN A 222 6.57 -3.71 -13.74
C ASN A 222 6.23 -5.22 -13.73
N VAL A 223 5.00 -5.58 -13.40
CA VAL A 223 4.51 -6.98 -13.40
C VAL A 223 3.68 -7.29 -14.65
N LEU A 224 2.84 -6.33 -15.04
CA LEU A 224 1.89 -6.50 -16.13
C LEU A 224 2.52 -6.10 -17.48
N SER A 225 1.99 -6.68 -18.55
CA SER A 225 2.34 -6.21 -19.87
C SER A 225 1.84 -4.77 -20.08
N PRO A 226 2.47 -3.98 -20.98
CA PRO A 226 1.99 -2.63 -21.28
C PRO A 226 0.51 -2.58 -21.70
N ASP A 227 0.03 -3.61 -22.37
CA ASP A 227 -1.37 -3.70 -22.81
C ASP A 227 -2.33 -3.94 -21.64
N ASP A 228 -1.90 -4.69 -20.62
CA ASP A 228 -2.71 -5.02 -19.45
C ASP A 228 -2.65 -3.92 -18.38
N SER A 229 -1.56 -3.17 -18.26
CA SER A 229 -1.39 -2.10 -17.27
C SER A 229 -2.41 -0.97 -17.43
N HIS A 230 -2.85 -0.68 -18.64
CA HIS A 230 -3.86 0.33 -18.94
C HIS A 230 -5.16 0.14 -18.16
N PHE A 231 -5.60 -1.10 -17.95
CA PHE A 231 -6.83 -1.40 -17.23
C PHE A 231 -6.75 -1.06 -15.74
N LEU A 232 -5.59 -1.24 -15.14
CA LEU A 232 -5.37 -0.96 -13.72
C LEU A 232 -5.41 0.52 -13.38
N TYR A 233 -4.90 1.35 -14.29
CA TYR A 233 -4.86 2.79 -14.08
C TYR A 233 -6.19 3.48 -14.39
N SER A 234 -7.06 2.83 -15.17
CA SER A 234 -8.35 3.40 -15.58
C SER A 234 -9.41 3.34 -14.50
N TYR A 235 -9.24 2.56 -13.44
CA TYR A 235 -10.25 2.42 -12.41
C TYR A 235 -9.68 2.45 -10.99
N ARG A 236 -9.91 3.57 -10.34
CA ARG A 236 -9.53 3.87 -8.95
C ARG A 236 -10.73 3.92 -8.00
N GLY A 237 -11.83 3.22 -8.33
CA GLY A 237 -13.13 3.44 -7.74
C GLY A 237 -13.92 4.55 -8.45
N PHE A 238 -13.29 5.23 -9.40
CA PHE A 238 -13.85 6.19 -10.35
C PHE A 238 -13.08 6.04 -11.68
N THR A 239 -13.66 6.54 -12.76
CA THR A 239 -12.96 6.67 -14.03
C THR A 239 -12.37 8.09 -14.11
N PRO A 240 -11.04 8.26 -14.18
CA PRO A 240 -10.46 9.59 -14.31
C PRO A 240 -10.79 10.16 -15.69
N ILE A 241 -11.09 11.46 -15.75
CA ILE A 241 -11.32 12.16 -17.05
C ILE A 241 -10.02 12.41 -17.81
N GLN A 242 -8.89 12.38 -17.11
CA GLN A 242 -7.55 12.55 -17.67
C GLN A 242 -6.52 11.86 -16.78
N ILE A 243 -5.46 11.35 -17.40
CA ILE A 243 -4.23 10.93 -16.73
C ILE A 243 -3.09 11.81 -17.28
N VAL A 244 -2.37 12.49 -16.39
CA VAL A 244 -1.22 13.35 -16.69
C VAL A 244 0.04 12.59 -16.30
N ASP A 245 1.03 12.57 -17.20
CA ASP A 245 2.28 11.83 -17.01
C ASP A 245 2.04 10.45 -16.38
N GLY A 246 1.24 9.67 -17.06
CA GLY A 246 0.82 8.34 -16.65
C GLY A 246 0.46 7.47 -17.85
N PRO A 247 0.08 6.22 -17.62
CA PRO A 247 -0.32 5.31 -18.69
C PRO A 247 -1.49 5.86 -19.49
N ASN A 248 -1.56 5.55 -20.77
CA ASN A 248 -2.64 6.00 -21.64
C ASN A 248 -4.01 5.64 -21.07
N ASN A 249 -4.90 6.63 -21.00
CA ASN A 249 -6.26 6.41 -20.54
C ASN A 249 -7.07 5.70 -21.64
N THR A 250 -7.15 4.38 -21.56
CA THR A 250 -8.09 3.61 -22.36
C THR A 250 -9.35 3.38 -21.53
N PRO A 251 -10.52 3.87 -21.95
CA PRO A 251 -11.76 3.63 -21.24
C PRO A 251 -12.01 2.13 -21.08
N VAL A 252 -12.16 1.69 -19.84
CA VAL A 252 -12.51 0.30 -19.56
C VAL A 252 -14.02 0.15 -19.66
N HIS A 253 -14.47 -0.50 -20.73
CA HIS A 253 -15.90 -0.74 -20.96
C HIS A 253 -16.47 -1.87 -20.10
N GLU A 254 -15.59 -2.77 -19.61
CA GLU A 254 -15.98 -3.94 -18.82
C GLU A 254 -15.39 -3.90 -17.40
N HIS A 255 -15.94 -3.07 -16.55
CA HIS A 255 -15.45 -2.81 -15.18
C HIS A 255 -15.39 -4.07 -14.29
N TRP A 256 -16.16 -5.09 -14.58
CA TRP A 256 -16.22 -6.33 -13.81
C TRP A 256 -14.97 -7.22 -13.98
N LEU A 257 -14.19 -6.99 -15.04
CA LEU A 257 -12.93 -7.69 -15.27
C LEU A 257 -11.73 -7.00 -14.63
N THR A 258 -11.89 -5.74 -14.19
CA THR A 258 -10.79 -4.89 -13.76
C THR A 258 -10.32 -5.25 -12.35
N GLN A 259 -9.02 -5.20 -12.15
CA GLN A 259 -8.44 -5.17 -10.81
C GLN A 259 -8.60 -3.76 -10.23
N HIS A 260 -8.92 -3.68 -8.96
CA HIS A 260 -9.13 -2.40 -8.28
C HIS A 260 -7.87 -1.99 -7.52
N LEU A 261 -7.54 -0.71 -7.60
CA LEU A 261 -6.64 -0.05 -6.66
C LEU A 261 -7.38 1.11 -6.01
N LEU A 262 -7.80 0.93 -4.77
CA LEU A 262 -8.59 1.90 -4.02
C LEU A 262 -7.74 2.54 -2.94
N LYS A 263 -7.43 3.84 -3.09
CA LYS A 263 -6.69 4.63 -2.09
C LYS A 263 -7.67 5.30 -1.14
N ILE A 264 -7.92 4.68 0.00
CA ILE A 264 -9.00 5.09 0.93
C ILE A 264 -8.71 6.37 1.70
N ASN A 265 -7.45 6.80 1.76
CA ASN A 265 -7.05 8.09 2.33
C ASN A 265 -6.72 9.13 1.24
N GLY A 266 -7.03 8.84 -0.03
CA GLY A 266 -6.59 9.62 -1.17
C GLY A 266 -5.19 9.24 -1.64
N GLY A 267 -4.62 10.04 -2.55
CA GLY A 267 -3.29 9.81 -3.12
C GLY A 267 -2.69 11.11 -3.65
N PHE A 268 -1.38 11.15 -3.78
CA PHE A 268 -0.68 12.33 -4.28
C PHE A 268 -1.01 12.64 -5.74
N GLU A 269 -1.47 11.64 -6.48
CA GLU A 269 -1.86 11.75 -7.89
C GLU A 269 -3.31 12.19 -8.10
N ILE A 270 -4.17 12.13 -7.08
CA ILE A 270 -5.61 12.32 -7.26
C ILE A 270 -5.97 13.79 -7.10
N LEU A 271 -6.39 14.42 -8.18
CA LEU A 271 -6.80 15.82 -8.20
C LEU A 271 -8.27 15.94 -8.58
N ARG A 272 -8.96 16.93 -7.99
CA ARG A 272 -10.36 17.19 -8.27
C ARG A 272 -10.53 18.15 -9.45
N ARG A 273 -11.51 17.86 -10.31
CA ARG A 273 -11.92 18.75 -11.41
C ARG A 273 -13.46 18.88 -11.42
N GLY A 274 -13.97 19.83 -10.66
CA GLY A 274 -15.43 19.96 -10.46
C GLY A 274 -16.01 18.75 -9.75
N SER A 275 -16.86 17.98 -10.44
CA SER A 275 -17.43 16.71 -9.96
C SER A 275 -16.55 15.50 -10.24
N ASP A 276 -15.55 15.66 -11.09
CA ASP A 276 -14.72 14.59 -11.62
C ASP A 276 -13.31 14.62 -11.04
N TYR A 277 -12.48 13.67 -11.44
CA TYR A 277 -11.11 13.52 -10.96
C TYR A 277 -10.15 13.29 -12.11
N ILE A 278 -8.92 13.75 -11.95
CA ILE A 278 -7.79 13.40 -12.79
C ILE A 278 -6.73 12.68 -11.95
N LEU A 279 -5.89 11.88 -12.62
CA LEU A 279 -4.67 11.33 -12.05
C LEU A 279 -3.47 12.09 -12.62
N ASP A 280 -2.63 12.64 -11.76
CA ASP A 280 -1.44 13.40 -12.14
C ASP A 280 -0.22 12.82 -11.43
N TYR A 281 0.60 12.07 -12.17
CA TYR A 281 1.81 11.43 -11.66
C TYR A 281 3.07 12.26 -11.93
N SER A 282 2.90 13.51 -12.38
CA SER A 282 4.03 14.41 -12.60
C SER A 282 4.65 14.92 -11.29
N GLN A 283 5.92 15.27 -11.36
CA GLN A 283 6.57 15.97 -10.26
C GLN A 283 6.11 17.43 -10.22
N ARG A 284 5.32 17.78 -9.23
CA ARG A 284 4.72 19.11 -9.07
C ARG A 284 5.51 19.97 -8.11
N ALA A 285 5.71 21.24 -8.46
CA ALA A 285 6.30 22.23 -7.55
C ALA A 285 5.35 22.51 -6.36
N PRO A 286 5.88 22.84 -5.15
CA PRO A 286 5.06 23.16 -3.99
C PRO A 286 3.97 24.22 -4.25
N SER A 287 4.29 25.27 -4.99
CA SER A 287 3.32 26.31 -5.38
C SER A 287 2.16 25.77 -6.21
N SER A 288 2.41 24.83 -7.12
CA SER A 288 1.36 24.13 -7.88
C SER A 288 0.48 23.28 -6.98
N ILE A 289 1.08 22.58 -6.01
CA ILE A 289 0.35 21.74 -5.05
C ILE A 289 -0.53 22.61 -4.14
N ILE A 290 -0.06 23.77 -3.73
CA ILE A 290 -0.84 24.72 -2.91
C ILE A 290 -2.06 25.22 -3.68
N GLY A 291 -1.89 25.59 -4.94
CA GLY A 291 -2.97 26.12 -5.78
C GLY A 291 -3.98 25.06 -6.24
N ASP A 292 -3.53 23.82 -6.37
CA ASP A 292 -4.32 22.67 -6.82
C ASP A 292 -3.92 21.41 -6.02
N PRO A 293 -4.35 21.32 -4.76
CA PRO A 293 -3.89 20.28 -3.87
C PRO A 293 -4.46 18.89 -4.21
N PRO A 294 -3.66 17.82 -4.03
CA PRO A 294 -4.15 16.46 -4.16
C PRO A 294 -5.17 16.14 -3.08
N ILE A 295 -6.01 15.15 -3.34
CA ILE A 295 -6.91 14.58 -2.35
C ILE A 295 -6.09 13.70 -1.41
N VAL A 296 -5.73 14.25 -0.27
CA VAL A 296 -5.00 13.58 0.80
C VAL A 296 -5.74 13.83 2.11
N MET A 297 -6.10 12.76 2.80
CA MET A 297 -6.67 12.87 4.13
C MET A 297 -5.61 13.36 5.10
N LEU A 298 -5.86 14.51 5.71
CA LEU A 298 -4.99 15.04 6.74
C LEU A 298 -5.30 14.39 8.09
N ALA A 299 -4.26 14.10 8.86
CA ALA A 299 -4.43 13.55 10.19
C ALA A 299 -5.14 14.58 11.10
N SER A 300 -6.37 14.28 11.51
CA SER A 300 -7.18 15.08 12.44
C SER A 300 -7.55 14.24 13.66
N ARG A 301 -8.04 14.87 14.72
CA ARG A 301 -8.65 14.18 15.87
C ARG A 301 -9.96 13.50 15.48
N GLU A 302 -10.74 14.16 14.62
CA GLU A 302 -11.92 13.63 13.98
C GLU A 302 -11.65 13.58 12.48
N GLN A 303 -11.61 12.38 11.90
CA GLN A 303 -11.39 12.25 10.46
C GLN A 303 -12.60 12.77 9.70
N ASP A 304 -12.39 13.70 8.79
CA ASP A 304 -13.44 14.26 7.94
C ASP A 304 -13.53 13.51 6.61
N TYR A 305 -14.60 12.75 6.46
CA TYR A 305 -14.92 12.02 5.24
C TYR A 305 -16.01 12.71 4.41
N SER A 306 -16.24 14.00 4.62
CA SER A 306 -17.28 14.77 3.91
C SER A 306 -16.95 14.97 2.44
N ASP A 307 -15.67 14.92 2.05
CA ASP A 307 -15.28 15.06 0.66
C ASP A 307 -15.96 14.00 -0.23
N PRO A 308 -16.56 14.41 -1.36
CA PRO A 308 -17.22 13.53 -2.31
C PRO A 308 -16.36 12.35 -2.79
N TYR A 309 -15.04 12.49 -2.79
CA TYR A 309 -14.11 11.39 -3.10
C TYR A 309 -14.37 10.20 -2.17
N PHE A 310 -14.37 10.43 -0.86
CA PHE A 310 -14.56 9.36 0.12
C PHE A 310 -15.93 8.72 0.00
N ARG A 311 -16.98 9.53 -0.23
CA ARG A 311 -18.34 9.01 -0.49
C ARG A 311 -18.42 8.12 -1.73
N THR A 312 -17.57 8.35 -2.70
CA THR A 312 -17.48 7.54 -3.94
C THR A 312 -16.73 6.24 -3.71
N ILE A 313 -15.64 6.28 -2.93
CA ILE A 313 -14.74 5.13 -2.75
C ILE A 313 -15.27 4.14 -1.70
N PHE A 314 -15.80 4.60 -0.58
CA PHE A 314 -16.16 3.75 0.55
C PHE A 314 -17.17 2.64 0.21
N PRO A 315 -18.27 2.89 -0.53
CA PRO A 315 -19.19 1.80 -0.90
C PRO A 315 -18.50 0.71 -1.73
N LYS A 316 -17.48 1.09 -2.54
CA LYS A 316 -16.73 0.16 -3.37
C LYS A 316 -15.76 -0.68 -2.56
N VAL A 317 -15.12 -0.06 -1.54
CA VAL A 317 -14.30 -0.80 -0.57
C VAL A 317 -15.15 -1.83 0.17
N VAL A 318 -16.31 -1.42 0.69
CA VAL A 318 -17.24 -2.33 1.39
C VAL A 318 -17.64 -3.50 0.50
N ARG A 319 -18.04 -3.21 -0.73
CA ARG A 319 -18.42 -4.24 -1.70
C ARG A 319 -17.24 -5.19 -1.96
N LEU A 320 -16.06 -4.66 -2.22
CA LEU A 320 -14.87 -5.44 -2.49
C LEU A 320 -14.49 -6.34 -1.31
N MET A 321 -14.59 -5.82 -0.07
CA MET A 321 -14.35 -6.63 1.14
C MET A 321 -15.33 -7.81 1.23
N ARG A 322 -16.61 -7.57 1.00
CA ARG A 322 -17.64 -8.63 1.04
C ARG A 322 -17.44 -9.69 -0.05
N GLU A 323 -17.05 -9.28 -1.25
CA GLU A 323 -16.83 -10.18 -2.40
C GLU A 323 -15.51 -10.95 -2.32
N SER A 324 -14.59 -10.58 -1.43
CA SER A 324 -13.29 -11.23 -1.30
C SER A 324 -13.36 -12.53 -0.53
N MET A 325 -12.61 -13.53 -0.99
CA MET A 325 -12.42 -14.82 -0.29
C MET A 325 -11.14 -14.83 0.55
N VAL A 326 -10.14 -14.06 0.13
CA VAL A 326 -8.86 -13.91 0.84
C VAL A 326 -8.59 -12.44 1.07
N LEU A 327 -8.36 -12.07 2.31
CA LEU A 327 -7.91 -10.73 2.72
C LEU A 327 -6.47 -10.83 3.22
N VAL A 328 -5.56 -10.09 2.57
CA VAL A 328 -4.15 -10.02 2.97
C VAL A 328 -3.89 -8.64 3.56
N ILE A 329 -3.79 -8.55 4.89
CA ILE A 329 -3.48 -7.29 5.58
C ILE A 329 -1.96 -7.20 5.69
N VAL A 330 -1.39 -6.15 5.11
CA VAL A 330 0.07 -5.96 5.04
C VAL A 330 0.49 -4.64 5.63
N GLY A 331 1.32 -4.70 6.68
CA GLY A 331 1.97 -3.50 7.24
C GLY A 331 0.99 -2.42 7.71
N TYR A 332 -0.18 -2.82 8.21
CA TYR A 332 -1.17 -1.95 8.81
C TYR A 332 -1.55 -2.47 10.20
N SER A 333 -1.25 -1.66 11.21
CA SER A 333 -1.37 -2.09 12.62
C SER A 333 -2.80 -2.16 13.16
N LEU A 334 -3.80 -1.74 12.39
CA LEU A 334 -5.22 -1.68 12.81
C LEU A 334 -5.42 -0.88 14.11
N PRO A 335 -4.94 0.36 14.22
CA PRO A 335 -5.04 1.13 15.44
C PRO A 335 -6.51 1.33 15.85
N GLU A 336 -6.76 1.48 17.15
CA GLU A 336 -8.14 1.64 17.67
C GLU A 336 -8.77 2.95 17.19
N ASP A 337 -7.97 3.96 16.98
CA ASP A 337 -8.40 5.29 16.53
C ASP A 337 -8.95 5.27 15.08
N ASP A 338 -8.54 4.28 14.27
CA ASP A 338 -9.00 4.14 12.88
C ASP A 338 -10.32 3.33 12.80
N ALA A 339 -11.33 3.78 13.50
CA ALA A 339 -12.61 3.07 13.62
C ALA A 339 -13.26 2.77 12.26
N LEU A 340 -13.18 3.70 11.30
CA LEU A 340 -13.73 3.50 9.95
C LEU A 340 -12.97 2.45 9.15
N LEU A 341 -11.64 2.42 9.23
CA LEU A 341 -10.84 1.42 8.53
C LEU A 341 -11.08 0.03 9.11
N ARG A 342 -11.20 -0.06 10.44
CA ARG A 342 -11.61 -1.30 11.12
C ARG A 342 -13.01 -1.75 10.68
N PHE A 343 -13.94 -0.81 10.51
CA PHE A 343 -15.26 -1.09 9.97
C PHE A 343 -15.20 -1.67 8.54
N PHE A 344 -14.36 -1.11 7.65
CA PHE A 344 -14.21 -1.66 6.30
C PHE A 344 -13.63 -3.08 6.31
N ILE A 345 -12.60 -3.32 7.11
CA ILE A 345 -12.01 -4.65 7.23
C ILE A 345 -13.04 -5.63 7.81
N ARG A 346 -13.82 -5.20 8.79
CA ARG A 346 -14.91 -6.02 9.35
C ARG A 346 -15.94 -6.47 8.31
N GLN A 347 -16.19 -5.65 7.28
CA GLN A 347 -17.12 -6.02 6.20
C GLN A 347 -16.68 -7.27 5.42
N PHE A 348 -15.43 -7.70 5.55
CA PHE A 348 -14.95 -8.94 4.96
C PHE A 348 -15.70 -10.17 5.47
N ALA A 349 -16.10 -10.18 6.75
CA ALA A 349 -16.79 -11.28 7.38
C ALA A 349 -17.78 -10.77 8.45
N GLU A 350 -18.60 -9.75 8.12
CA GLU A 350 -19.53 -9.16 9.09
C GLU A 350 -20.67 -10.10 9.45
N GLU A 351 -21.18 -10.84 8.47
CA GLU A 351 -22.19 -11.85 8.70
C GLU A 351 -21.52 -13.21 9.00
N PRO A 352 -22.01 -13.98 9.99
CA PRO A 352 -21.40 -15.26 10.35
C PRO A 352 -21.28 -16.24 9.18
N GLU A 353 -22.27 -16.23 8.28
CA GLU A 353 -22.29 -17.05 7.07
C GLU A 353 -21.24 -16.62 6.06
N ASP A 354 -20.91 -15.33 5.97
CA ASP A 354 -19.87 -14.79 5.10
C ASP A 354 -18.47 -15.15 5.56
N GLY A 355 -18.28 -15.48 6.84
CA GLY A 355 -16.98 -15.90 7.40
C GLY A 355 -16.56 -17.31 6.99
N PHE A 356 -17.49 -18.18 6.60
CA PHE A 356 -17.16 -19.56 6.26
C PHE A 356 -16.39 -19.65 4.93
N GLY A 357 -15.22 -20.31 4.99
CA GLY A 357 -14.34 -20.47 3.84
C GLY A 357 -13.56 -19.19 3.47
N LYS A 358 -13.61 -18.15 4.28
CA LYS A 358 -12.83 -16.93 4.10
C LYS A 358 -11.55 -16.98 4.94
N TYR A 359 -10.47 -16.40 4.39
CA TYR A 359 -9.14 -16.45 4.98
C TYR A 359 -8.56 -15.05 5.12
N ILE A 360 -7.97 -14.76 6.29
CA ILE A 360 -7.23 -13.53 6.55
C ILE A 360 -5.76 -13.89 6.75
N PHE A 361 -4.89 -13.31 5.93
CA PHE A 361 -3.45 -13.33 6.14
C PHE A 361 -3.04 -11.98 6.72
N TYR A 362 -2.47 -11.97 7.93
CA TYR A 362 -1.99 -10.75 8.55
C TYR A 362 -0.45 -10.77 8.61
N ILE A 363 0.17 -9.99 7.72
CA ILE A 363 1.61 -9.91 7.51
C ILE A 363 2.11 -8.59 8.11
N ASP A 364 2.86 -8.67 9.18
CA ASP A 364 3.44 -7.52 9.87
C ASP A 364 4.62 -7.97 10.74
N ILE A 365 5.51 -7.02 11.09
CA ILE A 365 6.66 -7.27 11.96
C ILE A 365 6.28 -7.51 13.42
N ASN A 366 5.09 -7.08 13.83
CA ASN A 366 4.58 -7.27 15.18
C ASN A 366 4.41 -8.75 15.54
N GLU A 367 4.34 -9.05 16.84
CA GLU A 367 4.13 -10.41 17.32
C GLU A 367 2.78 -10.99 16.88
N ASN A 368 2.76 -12.27 16.53
CA ASN A 368 1.55 -12.95 16.06
C ASN A 368 0.42 -12.93 17.11
N SER A 369 0.77 -13.01 18.40
CA SER A 369 -0.19 -12.94 19.51
C SER A 369 -0.92 -11.58 19.57
N GLN A 370 -0.20 -10.49 19.32
CA GLN A 370 -0.77 -9.13 19.26
C GLN A 370 -1.69 -8.97 18.05
N LYS A 371 -1.26 -9.46 16.88
CA LYS A 371 -2.08 -9.44 15.65
C LYS A 371 -3.40 -10.17 15.85
N ARG A 372 -3.36 -11.34 16.46
CA ARG A 372 -4.59 -12.12 16.74
C ARG A 372 -5.56 -11.36 17.64
N LYS A 373 -5.09 -10.79 18.76
CA LYS A 373 -5.92 -9.96 19.64
C LYS A 373 -6.55 -8.78 18.92
N THR A 374 -5.80 -8.11 18.06
CA THR A 374 -6.31 -6.98 17.26
C THR A 374 -7.43 -7.44 16.32
N LEU A 375 -7.24 -8.59 15.65
CA LEU A 375 -8.27 -9.15 14.76
C LEU A 375 -9.51 -9.66 15.52
N GLU A 376 -9.36 -10.24 16.70
CA GLU A 376 -10.48 -10.64 17.56
C GLU A 376 -11.36 -9.45 17.96
N ALA A 377 -10.77 -8.27 18.14
CA ALA A 377 -11.53 -7.03 18.37
C ALA A 377 -12.25 -6.53 17.11
N VAL A 378 -11.72 -6.80 15.91
CA VAL A 378 -12.38 -6.46 14.63
C VAL A 378 -13.44 -7.49 14.26
N PHE A 379 -13.17 -8.77 14.46
CA PHE A 379 -14.02 -9.90 14.11
C PHE A 379 -14.44 -10.69 15.36
N PRO A 380 -15.49 -10.29 16.07
CA PRO A 380 -15.96 -11.02 17.25
C PRO A 380 -16.31 -12.49 16.95
N SER A 381 -16.72 -12.81 15.71
CA SER A 381 -16.99 -14.19 15.27
C SER A 381 -15.79 -15.13 15.35
N MET A 382 -14.57 -14.60 15.34
CA MET A 382 -13.36 -15.43 15.54
C MET A 382 -13.32 -16.11 16.91
N VAL A 383 -13.87 -15.45 17.93
CA VAL A 383 -13.90 -15.98 19.31
C VAL A 383 -14.97 -17.06 19.47
N THR A 384 -16.08 -16.94 18.77
CA THR A 384 -17.25 -17.82 18.94
C THR A 384 -17.34 -18.93 17.90
N LEU A 385 -16.89 -18.68 16.68
CA LEU A 385 -17.07 -19.58 15.54
C LEU A 385 -15.75 -20.00 14.88
N ASP A 386 -14.61 -19.48 15.36
CA ASP A 386 -13.29 -19.62 14.72
C ASP A 386 -13.28 -19.23 13.22
N GLN A 387 -14.10 -18.23 12.86
CA GLN A 387 -14.28 -17.74 11.51
C GLN A 387 -14.22 -16.20 11.46
N PRO A 388 -13.64 -15.56 10.44
CA PRO A 388 -12.87 -16.20 9.35
C PRO A 388 -11.58 -16.86 9.83
N THR A 389 -11.02 -17.76 9.02
CA THR A 389 -9.74 -18.41 9.35
C THR A 389 -8.59 -17.40 9.28
N VAL A 390 -7.88 -17.21 10.38
CA VAL A 390 -6.79 -16.22 10.48
C VAL A 390 -5.43 -16.89 10.52
N ILE A 391 -4.57 -16.44 9.61
CA ILE A 391 -3.18 -16.85 9.49
C ILE A 391 -2.31 -15.60 9.73
N THR A 392 -1.36 -15.68 10.66
CA THR A 392 -0.45 -14.58 10.96
C THR A 392 0.96 -14.92 10.50
N TYR A 393 1.64 -13.92 9.90
CA TYR A 393 3.05 -14.00 9.54
C TYR A 393 3.82 -12.86 10.21
N GLN A 394 4.91 -13.20 10.92
CA GLN A 394 5.76 -12.22 11.58
C GLN A 394 6.98 -11.94 10.71
N GLY A 395 6.97 -10.81 10.02
CA GLY A 395 8.04 -10.41 9.12
C GLY A 395 7.62 -9.31 8.16
N SER A 396 8.54 -8.88 7.30
CA SER A 396 8.25 -7.96 6.21
C SER A 396 7.45 -8.66 5.10
N PHE A 397 6.78 -7.88 4.27
CA PHE A 397 6.10 -8.44 3.11
C PHE A 397 7.08 -9.04 2.09
N SER A 398 8.28 -8.44 1.92
CA SER A 398 9.32 -9.01 1.05
C SER A 398 9.75 -10.40 1.51
N ALA A 399 9.92 -10.62 2.83
CA ALA A 399 10.25 -11.94 3.36
C ALA A 399 9.15 -12.97 3.09
N PHE A 400 7.88 -12.60 3.27
CA PHE A 400 6.74 -13.44 2.93
C PHE A 400 6.69 -13.74 1.42
N ALA A 401 6.89 -12.73 0.57
CA ALA A 401 6.93 -12.86 -0.87
C ALA A 401 8.01 -13.84 -1.34
N LYS A 402 9.22 -13.74 -0.77
CA LYS A 402 10.34 -14.65 -1.02
C LYS A 402 9.97 -16.11 -0.73
N GLU A 403 9.35 -16.36 0.42
CA GLU A 403 8.92 -17.71 0.78
C GLU A 403 7.88 -18.24 -0.22
N CYS A 404 6.89 -17.41 -0.60
CA CYS A 404 5.89 -17.80 -1.60
C CYS A 404 6.51 -18.10 -2.97
N ILE A 405 7.46 -17.28 -3.43
CA ILE A 405 8.16 -17.52 -4.70
C ILE A 405 8.91 -18.84 -4.66
N SER A 406 9.53 -19.19 -3.53
CA SER A 406 10.28 -20.45 -3.40
C SER A 406 9.42 -21.70 -3.53
N LEU A 407 8.11 -21.57 -3.37
CA LEU A 407 7.12 -22.64 -3.53
C LEU A 407 6.54 -22.72 -4.95
N SER A 408 6.68 -21.66 -5.73
CA SER A 408 6.19 -21.62 -7.11
C SER A 408 7.16 -22.34 -8.05
N PRO A 409 6.67 -23.03 -9.08
CA PRO A 409 7.55 -23.47 -10.17
C PRO A 409 8.21 -22.21 -10.79
N ALA A 410 9.52 -22.33 -11.06
CA ALA A 410 10.33 -21.22 -11.57
C ALA A 410 9.70 -20.63 -12.84
N VAL A 411 9.19 -19.41 -12.75
CA VAL A 411 8.89 -18.60 -13.94
C VAL A 411 10.23 -18.09 -14.46
N PRO A 412 10.54 -18.23 -15.76
CA PRO A 412 11.79 -17.73 -16.32
C PRO A 412 11.94 -16.25 -16.02
N ASP A 413 13.12 -15.86 -15.53
CA ASP A 413 13.46 -14.47 -15.28
C ASP A 413 13.55 -13.72 -16.62
N PRO A 414 12.78 -12.67 -16.86
CA PRO A 414 12.82 -11.91 -18.11
C PRO A 414 13.87 -10.79 -18.10
N PHE A 415 14.71 -10.66 -17.05
CA PHE A 415 15.78 -9.65 -16.98
C PHE A 415 17.14 -10.23 -17.33
#